data_f55873a85906fc00f4c38b28129221ee
#
_entry.id   f55873a85906fc00f4c38b28129221ee
#
_cell.length_a   1.000
_cell.length_b   1.000
_cell.length_c   1.000
_cell.angle_alpha   90.00
_cell.angle_beta   90.00
_cell.angle_gamma   90.00
#
_symmetry.space_group_name_H-M   'P 1'
#
loop_
_entity.id
_entity.type
_entity.pdbx_description
1 polymer ?
#
loop_
_entity_poly.entity_id
_entity_poly.type
_entity_poly.pdbx_seq_one_letter_code
_entity_poly.pdbx_strand_id
1 'polypeptide(L)'
;ISTTLILLPFGALLEKIAIAILPDKAVPVKDADQWFEGLMASKHHLGISTIAINQIHDEIKGMLATAAENVSQSFKAVEEGASEGIQAIADREEEIDLSNMRLSQKISKILVLDQTPKDIDTLNRMYTILGNIERIGDHAMNLAEYAETIEAKGLQFSNYAKKEFAVMEETCREGMELLKAAAAGDTQSPLSEVAEIEQRIDDITR
;
A
#
# COMPACT_ATOMS: atom_id res chain seq x y z
N ILE A 1 0.44 33.65 18.41
CA ILE A 1 1.14 34.68 17.60
C ILE A 1 2.62 34.77 18.01
N SER A 2 3.00 34.75 19.31
CA SER A 2 4.40 34.85 19.75
C SER A 2 5.27 33.64 19.35
N THR A 3 4.74 32.41 19.39
CA THR A 3 5.47 31.19 19.06
C THR A 3 5.80 31.07 17.58
N THR A 4 4.90 31.53 16.71
CA THR A 4 5.10 31.50 15.24
C THR A 4 6.23 32.45 14.83
N LEU A 5 6.33 33.62 15.48
CA LEU A 5 7.35 34.62 15.15
C LEU A 5 8.76 34.17 15.60
N ILE A 6 8.84 33.41 16.71
CA ILE A 6 10.12 32.87 17.21
C ILE A 6 10.60 31.69 16.34
N LEU A 7 9.68 30.89 15.79
CA LEU A 7 10.01 29.72 14.96
C LEU A 7 10.34 30.09 13.51
N LEU A 8 9.90 31.24 13.01
CA LEU A 8 10.06 31.66 11.62
C LEU A 8 11.53 31.68 11.14
N PRO A 9 12.52 32.20 11.92
CA PRO A 9 13.94 32.18 11.53
C PRO A 9 14.55 30.75 11.58
N PHE A 10 13.91 29.83 12.29
CA PHE A 10 14.38 28.43 12.40
C PHE A 10 13.77 27.49 11.37
N GLY A 11 12.84 27.96 10.53
CA GLY A 11 12.19 27.15 9.50
C GLY A 11 13.20 26.44 8.59
N ALA A 12 14.17 27.17 8.04
CA ALA A 12 15.21 26.62 7.18
C ALA A 12 16.18 25.66 7.92
N LEU A 13 16.36 25.84 9.23
CA LEU A 13 17.15 24.93 10.06
C LEU A 13 16.38 23.63 10.34
N LEU A 14 15.09 23.74 10.65
CA LEU A 14 14.20 22.58 10.87
C LEU A 14 14.04 21.77 9.59
N GLU A 15 13.90 22.43 8.44
CA GLU A 15 13.89 21.78 7.13
C GLU A 15 15.17 20.99 6.87
N LYS A 16 16.33 21.58 7.09
CA LYS A 16 17.64 20.89 6.94
C LYS A 16 17.79 19.70 7.91
N ILE A 17 17.30 19.86 9.14
CA ILE A 17 17.33 18.79 10.14
C ILE A 17 16.37 17.68 9.73
N ALA A 18 15.16 18.00 9.27
CA ALA A 18 14.18 17.04 8.77
C ALA A 18 14.73 16.25 7.58
N ILE A 19 15.34 16.92 6.59
CA ILE A 19 15.98 16.29 5.43
C ILE A 19 17.18 15.39 5.83
N ALA A 20 17.90 15.78 6.89
CA ALA A 20 19.05 15.00 7.37
C ALA A 20 18.66 13.76 8.18
N ILE A 21 17.50 13.82 8.86
CA ILE A 21 16.98 12.70 9.68
C ILE A 21 16.09 11.79 8.86
N LEU A 22 15.33 12.35 7.91
CA LEU A 22 14.48 11.64 6.97
C LEU A 22 15.06 11.88 5.57
N PRO A 23 16.10 11.14 5.14
CA PRO A 23 16.57 11.24 3.77
C PRO A 23 15.38 10.90 2.87
N ASP A 24 14.97 11.87 2.04
CA ASP A 24 14.01 11.61 0.96
C ASP A 24 14.53 10.38 0.20
N LYS A 25 13.78 9.29 0.25
CA LYS A 25 13.97 8.20 -0.71
C LYS A 25 13.71 8.86 -2.07
N ALA A 26 14.78 9.24 -2.76
CA ALA A 26 14.69 9.94 -4.03
C ALA A 26 14.05 8.99 -5.05
N VAL A 27 12.73 9.03 -5.11
CA VAL A 27 12.02 8.41 -6.23
C VAL A 27 12.51 9.09 -7.48
N PRO A 28 12.91 8.35 -8.51
CA PRO A 28 13.25 8.96 -9.77
C PRO A 28 12.01 9.68 -10.31
N VAL A 29 11.90 10.98 -10.03
CA VAL A 29 10.88 11.89 -10.61
C VAL A 29 10.83 11.73 -12.14
N LYS A 30 11.93 11.29 -12.73
CA LYS A 30 12.09 10.98 -14.15
C LYS A 30 11.07 9.98 -14.70
N ASP A 31 10.66 8.96 -13.94
CA ASP A 31 9.76 7.94 -14.46
C ASP A 31 8.34 8.48 -14.69
N ALA A 32 7.80 9.26 -13.75
CA ALA A 32 6.48 9.85 -13.88
C ALA A 32 6.48 10.99 -14.92
N ASP A 33 7.58 11.75 -15.03
CA ASP A 33 7.73 12.79 -16.06
C ASP A 33 7.83 12.17 -17.45
N GLN A 34 8.69 11.18 -17.63
CA GLN A 34 8.86 10.49 -18.90
C GLN A 34 7.58 9.76 -19.34
N TRP A 35 6.89 9.12 -18.40
CA TRP A 35 5.59 8.51 -18.66
C TRP A 35 4.57 9.55 -19.12
N PHE A 36 4.49 10.70 -18.41
CA PHE A 36 3.56 11.77 -18.75
C PHE A 36 3.88 12.42 -20.12
N GLU A 37 5.16 12.67 -20.40
CA GLU A 37 5.60 13.17 -21.71
C GLU A 37 5.26 12.18 -22.83
N GLY A 38 5.48 10.89 -22.62
CA GLY A 38 5.09 9.83 -23.56
C GLY A 38 3.58 9.79 -23.81
N LEU A 39 2.78 9.99 -22.76
CA LEU A 39 1.33 10.06 -22.84
C LEU A 39 0.88 11.29 -23.66
N MET A 40 1.48 12.47 -23.42
CA MET A 40 1.18 13.71 -24.11
C MET A 40 1.68 13.73 -25.57
N ALA A 41 2.76 13.01 -25.87
CA ALA A 41 3.28 12.87 -27.24
C ALA A 41 2.40 11.98 -28.12
N SER A 42 1.48 11.22 -27.55
CA SER A 42 0.52 10.41 -28.30
C SER A 42 -0.40 11.36 -29.11
N LYS A 43 -0.54 11.10 -30.43
CA LYS A 43 -1.31 11.96 -31.35
C LYS A 43 -2.82 11.99 -31.07
N HIS A 44 -3.30 11.28 -30.07
CA HIS A 44 -4.70 11.17 -29.72
C HIS A 44 -4.96 11.94 -28.42
N HIS A 45 -5.19 13.24 -28.52
CA HIS A 45 -5.55 14.08 -27.36
C HIS A 45 -6.90 13.73 -26.73
N LEU A 46 -7.79 13.07 -27.49
CA LEU A 46 -9.07 12.55 -26.99
C LEU A 46 -8.83 11.19 -26.31
N GLY A 47 -9.16 11.09 -25.01
CA GLY A 47 -9.06 9.83 -24.26
C GLY A 47 -7.75 9.62 -23.50
N ILE A 48 -6.83 10.60 -23.45
CA ILE A 48 -5.59 10.51 -22.67
C ILE A 48 -5.89 10.15 -21.22
N SER A 49 -6.88 10.79 -20.61
CA SER A 49 -7.29 10.51 -19.22
C SER A 49 -7.74 9.07 -19.02
N THR A 50 -8.55 8.53 -19.93
CA THR A 50 -9.02 7.15 -19.87
C THR A 50 -7.86 6.16 -19.99
N ILE A 51 -6.92 6.40 -20.88
CA ILE A 51 -5.73 5.55 -21.06
C ILE A 51 -4.88 5.59 -19.78
N ALA A 52 -4.62 6.79 -19.24
CA ALA A 52 -3.87 6.97 -18.02
C ALA A 52 -4.52 6.30 -16.80
N ILE A 53 -5.84 6.48 -16.63
CA ILE A 53 -6.61 5.87 -15.55
C ILE A 53 -6.53 4.35 -15.63
N ASN A 54 -6.66 3.76 -16.82
CA ASN A 54 -6.55 2.31 -16.99
C ASN A 54 -5.15 1.80 -16.67
N GLN A 55 -4.09 2.50 -17.11
CA GLN A 55 -2.71 2.14 -16.78
C GLN A 55 -2.45 2.20 -15.27
N ILE A 56 -2.88 3.29 -14.62
CA ILE A 56 -2.75 3.45 -13.16
C ILE A 56 -3.52 2.32 -12.44
N HIS A 57 -4.73 2.00 -12.90
CA HIS A 57 -5.52 0.91 -12.33
C HIS A 57 -4.82 -0.45 -12.42
N ASP A 58 -4.19 -0.75 -13.56
CA ASP A 58 -3.46 -2.02 -13.73
C ASP A 58 -2.20 -2.07 -12.85
N GLU A 59 -1.50 -0.95 -12.66
CA GLU A 59 -0.37 -0.86 -11.73
C GLU A 59 -0.82 -1.00 -10.26
N ILE A 60 -1.98 -0.46 -9.88
CA ILE A 60 -2.60 -0.65 -8.56
C ILE A 60 -2.90 -2.13 -8.29
N LYS A 61 -3.40 -2.88 -9.29
CA LYS A 61 -3.60 -4.34 -9.16
C LYS A 61 -2.29 -5.07 -8.89
N GLY A 62 -1.22 -4.68 -9.58
CA GLY A 62 0.11 -5.23 -9.32
C GLY A 62 0.58 -4.98 -7.89
N MET A 63 0.47 -3.73 -7.42
CA MET A 63 0.81 -3.34 -6.06
C MET A 63 -0.02 -4.12 -5.01
N LEU A 64 -1.33 -4.31 -5.24
CA LEU A 64 -2.20 -5.11 -4.37
C LEU A 64 -1.76 -6.59 -4.34
N ALA A 65 -1.35 -7.15 -5.47
CA ALA A 65 -0.86 -8.52 -5.51
C ALA A 65 0.44 -8.70 -4.70
N THR A 66 1.37 -7.73 -4.77
CA THR A 66 2.60 -7.71 -3.97
C THR A 66 2.27 -7.60 -2.47
N ALA A 67 1.33 -6.74 -2.09
CA ALA A 67 0.88 -6.61 -0.69
C ALA A 67 0.23 -7.91 -0.17
N ALA A 68 -0.60 -8.58 -0.99
CA ALA A 68 -1.21 -9.86 -0.64
C ALA A 68 -0.16 -10.95 -0.40
N GLU A 69 0.88 -11.00 -1.24
CA GLU A 69 2.01 -11.92 -1.05
C GLU A 69 2.75 -11.62 0.26
N ASN A 70 2.99 -10.33 0.57
CA ASN A 70 3.62 -9.94 1.84
C ASN A 70 2.80 -10.39 3.04
N VAL A 71 1.49 -10.19 3.03
CA VAL A 71 0.60 -10.67 4.11
C VAL A 71 0.75 -12.18 4.29
N SER A 72 0.66 -12.97 3.22
CA SER A 72 0.79 -14.42 3.27
C SER A 72 2.14 -14.88 3.83
N GLN A 73 3.24 -14.29 3.36
CA GLN A 73 4.58 -14.66 3.81
C GLN A 73 4.84 -14.23 5.26
N SER A 74 4.26 -13.12 5.71
CA SER A 74 4.39 -12.66 7.08
C SER A 74 3.67 -13.58 8.07
N PHE A 75 2.46 -14.04 7.75
CA PHE A 75 1.76 -15.06 8.55
C PHE A 75 2.56 -16.35 8.64
N LYS A 76 3.10 -16.83 7.51
CA LYS A 76 3.95 -18.01 7.46
C LYS A 76 5.20 -17.87 8.33
N ALA A 77 5.89 -16.73 8.27
CA ALA A 77 7.09 -16.47 9.09
C ALA A 77 6.77 -16.55 10.60
N VAL A 78 5.63 -15.98 11.02
CA VAL A 78 5.18 -16.04 12.43
C VAL A 78 4.78 -17.47 12.84
N GLU A 79 4.07 -18.21 11.98
CA GLU A 79 3.66 -19.58 12.26
C GLU A 79 4.87 -20.50 12.44
N GLU A 80 5.88 -20.37 11.58
CA GLU A 80 7.13 -21.14 11.62
C GLU A 80 8.05 -20.66 12.74
N GLY A 81 7.86 -19.43 13.24
CA GLY A 81 8.75 -18.80 14.23
C GLY A 81 10.17 -18.65 13.67
N ALA A 82 10.27 -18.34 12.39
CA ALA A 82 11.53 -18.27 11.65
C ALA A 82 11.69 -16.92 10.96
N SER A 83 12.89 -16.34 11.07
CA SER A 83 13.24 -15.09 10.39
C SER A 83 13.72 -15.31 8.95
N GLU A 84 13.82 -16.55 8.49
CA GLU A 84 14.17 -16.87 7.11
C GLU A 84 13.10 -16.31 6.15
N GLY A 85 13.51 -15.45 5.21
CA GLY A 85 12.61 -14.83 4.24
C GLY A 85 12.09 -13.44 4.61
N ILE A 86 12.35 -12.92 5.82
CA ILE A 86 11.95 -11.55 6.22
C ILE A 86 12.55 -10.49 5.30
N GLN A 87 13.79 -10.69 4.84
CA GLN A 87 14.40 -9.77 3.88
C GLN A 87 13.59 -9.67 2.58
N ALA A 88 13.03 -10.78 2.09
CA ALA A 88 12.19 -10.75 0.90
C ALA A 88 10.83 -10.05 1.15
N ILE A 89 10.33 -10.06 2.38
CA ILE A 89 9.14 -9.29 2.79
C ILE A 89 9.48 -7.80 2.81
N ALA A 90 10.65 -7.43 3.38
CA ALA A 90 11.12 -6.05 3.40
C ALA A 90 11.41 -5.49 2.00
N ASP A 91 12.01 -6.28 1.12
CA ASP A 91 12.26 -5.89 -0.27
C ASP A 91 10.95 -5.61 -1.03
N ARG A 92 9.90 -6.40 -0.78
CA ARG A 92 8.57 -6.17 -1.37
C ARG A 92 7.83 -4.98 -0.74
N GLU A 93 8.01 -4.74 0.56
CA GLU A 93 7.48 -3.54 1.23
C GLU A 93 8.10 -2.29 0.61
N GLU A 94 9.41 -2.27 0.38
CA GLU A 94 10.07 -1.17 -0.33
C GLU A 94 9.56 -1.00 -1.78
N GLU A 95 9.24 -2.09 -2.47
CA GLU A 95 8.61 -2.03 -3.80
C GLU A 95 7.20 -1.43 -3.74
N ILE A 96 6.40 -1.76 -2.71
CA ILE A 96 5.07 -1.20 -2.47
C ILE A 96 5.17 0.31 -2.23
N ASP A 97 6.08 0.75 -1.38
CA ASP A 97 6.35 2.15 -1.09
C ASP A 97 6.73 2.95 -2.34
N LEU A 98 7.69 2.43 -3.11
CA LEU A 98 8.12 3.04 -4.36
C LEU A 98 6.97 3.11 -5.39
N SER A 99 6.12 2.08 -5.43
CA SER A 99 4.95 2.05 -6.31
C SER A 99 3.91 3.07 -5.89
N ASN A 100 3.62 3.19 -4.57
CA ASN A 100 2.74 4.22 -4.02
C ASN A 100 3.21 5.61 -4.43
N MET A 101 4.49 5.92 -4.25
CA MET A 101 5.05 7.23 -4.61
C MET A 101 4.95 7.50 -6.12
N ARG A 102 5.33 6.55 -6.98
CA ARG A 102 5.25 6.68 -8.45
C ARG A 102 3.82 6.90 -8.93
N LEU A 103 2.88 6.09 -8.43
CA LEU A 103 1.48 6.17 -8.83
C LEU A 103 0.82 7.44 -8.33
N SER A 104 1.13 7.89 -7.11
CA SER A 104 0.69 9.17 -6.57
C SER A 104 1.14 10.35 -7.42
N GLN A 105 2.39 10.33 -7.92
CA GLN A 105 2.90 11.35 -8.85
C GLN A 105 2.18 11.29 -10.20
N LYS A 106 1.92 10.10 -10.76
CA LYS A 106 1.15 9.95 -12.01
C LYS A 106 -0.26 10.50 -11.85
N ILE A 107 -0.96 10.18 -10.78
CA ILE A 107 -2.29 10.70 -10.48
C ILE A 107 -2.26 12.23 -10.40
N SER A 108 -1.30 12.79 -9.66
CA SER A 108 -1.16 14.25 -9.51
C SER A 108 -0.95 14.95 -10.86
N LYS A 109 -0.18 14.35 -11.79
CA LYS A 109 0.03 14.89 -13.13
C LYS A 109 -1.23 14.86 -14.00
N ILE A 110 -2.02 13.80 -13.88
CA ILE A 110 -3.28 13.70 -14.63
C ILE A 110 -4.32 14.68 -14.09
N LEU A 111 -4.38 14.90 -12.76
CA LEU A 111 -5.33 15.82 -12.13
C LEU A 111 -5.16 17.29 -12.56
N VAL A 112 -3.98 17.70 -13.07
CA VAL A 112 -3.77 19.06 -13.57
C VAL A 112 -4.25 19.26 -15.01
N LEU A 113 -4.62 18.17 -15.71
CA LEU A 113 -5.23 18.26 -17.04
C LEU A 113 -6.72 18.62 -16.92
N ASP A 114 -7.32 19.03 -18.04
CA ASP A 114 -8.77 19.25 -18.11
C ASP A 114 -9.51 17.90 -18.01
N GLN A 115 -10.09 17.64 -16.85
CA GLN A 115 -10.70 16.36 -16.46
C GLN A 115 -12.21 16.50 -16.32
N THR A 116 -12.94 15.42 -16.61
CA THR A 116 -14.35 15.34 -16.23
C THR A 116 -14.49 15.16 -14.71
N PRO A 117 -15.60 15.62 -14.08
CA PRO A 117 -15.84 15.38 -12.65
C PRO A 117 -15.77 13.89 -12.25
N LYS A 118 -16.16 12.99 -13.17
CA LYS A 118 -16.08 11.55 -12.97
C LYS A 118 -14.63 11.06 -12.92
N ASP A 119 -13.75 11.56 -13.79
CA ASP A 119 -12.34 11.19 -13.82
C ASP A 119 -11.63 11.68 -12.54
N ILE A 120 -11.95 12.89 -12.09
CA ILE A 120 -11.44 13.46 -10.83
C ILE A 120 -11.82 12.56 -9.64
N ASP A 121 -13.10 12.15 -9.54
CA ASP A 121 -13.57 11.26 -8.47
C ASP A 121 -12.85 9.91 -8.54
N THR A 122 -12.68 9.34 -9.73
CA THR A 122 -11.96 8.09 -9.95
C THR A 122 -10.50 8.19 -9.51
N LEU A 123 -9.79 9.24 -9.91
CA LEU A 123 -8.38 9.46 -9.54
C LEU A 123 -8.21 9.67 -8.02
N ASN A 124 -9.13 10.41 -7.39
CA ASN A 124 -9.11 10.60 -5.93
C ASN A 124 -9.34 9.28 -5.17
N ARG A 125 -10.24 8.42 -5.66
CA ARG A 125 -10.42 7.08 -5.09
C ARG A 125 -9.18 6.22 -5.26
N MET A 126 -8.55 6.24 -6.43
CA MET A 126 -7.29 5.53 -6.68
C MET A 126 -6.18 6.00 -5.73
N TYR A 127 -6.06 7.30 -5.51
CA TYR A 127 -5.11 7.87 -4.54
C TYR A 127 -5.35 7.34 -3.11
N THR A 128 -6.61 7.25 -2.69
CA THR A 128 -6.98 6.67 -1.38
C THR A 128 -6.63 5.18 -1.31
N ILE A 129 -6.91 4.43 -2.38
CA ILE A 129 -6.60 2.99 -2.46
C ILE A 129 -5.10 2.75 -2.34
N LEU A 130 -4.26 3.56 -2.99
CA LEU A 130 -2.80 3.46 -2.90
C LEU A 130 -2.30 3.53 -1.46
N GLY A 131 -2.75 4.53 -0.70
CA GLY A 131 -2.36 4.66 0.71
C GLY A 131 -2.88 3.51 1.59
N ASN A 132 -4.02 2.90 1.24
CA ASN A 132 -4.50 1.73 1.96
C ASN A 132 -3.68 0.47 1.64
N ILE A 133 -3.24 0.28 0.40
CA ILE A 133 -2.39 -0.86 0.01
C ILE A 133 -1.00 -0.73 0.66
N GLU A 134 -0.42 0.44 0.71
CA GLU A 134 0.85 0.71 1.40
C GLU A 134 0.72 0.36 2.89
N ARG A 135 -0.35 0.79 3.58
CA ARG A 135 -0.59 0.40 4.98
C ARG A 135 -0.73 -1.10 5.18
N ILE A 136 -1.29 -1.84 4.21
CA ILE A 136 -1.31 -3.31 4.27
C ILE A 136 0.11 -3.86 4.20
N GLY A 137 0.97 -3.31 3.35
CA GLY A 137 2.40 -3.64 3.27
C GLY A 137 3.13 -3.41 4.59
N ASP A 138 2.96 -2.23 5.19
CA ASP A 138 3.50 -1.88 6.51
C ASP A 138 3.08 -2.86 7.60
N HIS A 139 1.77 -3.20 7.65
CA HIS A 139 1.27 -4.16 8.64
C HIS A 139 1.82 -5.56 8.42
N ALA A 140 2.01 -5.98 7.17
CA ALA A 140 2.65 -7.25 6.86
C ALA A 140 4.12 -7.26 7.33
N MET A 141 4.87 -6.18 7.13
CA MET A 141 6.23 -6.05 7.64
C MET A 141 6.28 -6.08 9.17
N ASN A 142 5.41 -5.33 9.84
CA ASN A 142 5.30 -5.37 11.32
C ASN A 142 5.00 -6.79 11.83
N LEU A 143 4.14 -7.55 11.12
CA LEU A 143 3.85 -8.93 11.47
C LEU A 143 5.09 -9.82 11.30
N ALA A 144 5.87 -9.64 10.24
CA ALA A 144 7.11 -10.38 10.01
C ALA A 144 8.17 -10.12 11.10
N GLU A 145 8.27 -8.89 11.63
CA GLU A 145 9.17 -8.55 12.73
C GLU A 145 8.84 -9.31 14.04
N TYR A 146 7.59 -9.72 14.24
CA TYR A 146 7.25 -10.60 15.35
C TYR A 146 7.89 -11.99 15.21
N ALA A 147 8.08 -12.51 14.00
CA ALA A 147 8.77 -13.78 13.78
C ALA A 147 10.23 -13.71 14.26
N GLU A 148 10.94 -12.60 14.04
CA GLU A 148 12.28 -12.39 14.60
C GLU A 148 12.28 -12.43 16.14
N THR A 149 11.28 -11.79 16.74
CA THR A 149 11.13 -11.79 18.21
C THR A 149 10.84 -13.19 18.75
N ILE A 150 10.00 -13.97 18.07
CA ILE A 150 9.66 -15.34 18.44
C ILE A 150 10.89 -16.22 18.35
N GLU A 151 11.64 -16.16 17.27
CA GLU A 151 12.88 -16.90 17.05
C GLU A 151 13.94 -16.55 18.11
N ALA A 152 14.24 -15.24 18.26
CA ALA A 152 15.28 -14.76 19.18
C ALA A 152 15.01 -15.15 20.66
N LYS A 153 13.75 -15.24 21.06
CA LYS A 153 13.35 -15.60 22.42
C LYS A 153 13.03 -17.09 22.60
N GLY A 154 13.04 -17.87 21.51
CA GLY A 154 12.66 -19.28 21.52
C GLY A 154 11.21 -19.52 21.98
N LEU A 155 10.31 -18.58 21.61
CA LEU A 155 8.90 -18.66 22.02
C LEU A 155 8.17 -19.73 21.19
N GLN A 156 7.17 -20.35 21.81
CA GLN A 156 6.28 -21.27 21.12
C GLN A 156 4.83 -20.94 21.43
N PHE A 157 4.01 -20.90 20.40
CA PHE A 157 2.57 -20.75 20.57
C PHE A 157 1.96 -21.97 21.23
N SER A 158 1.02 -21.77 22.17
CA SER A 158 0.15 -22.83 22.64
C SER A 158 -0.73 -23.36 21.51
N ASN A 159 -1.26 -24.59 21.68
CA ASN A 159 -2.20 -25.14 20.70
C ASN A 159 -3.46 -24.28 20.51
N TYR A 160 -3.87 -23.54 21.52
CA TYR A 160 -4.97 -22.59 21.46
C TYR A 160 -4.58 -21.40 20.58
N ALA A 161 -3.46 -20.74 20.88
CA ALA A 161 -2.96 -19.58 20.13
C ALA A 161 -2.72 -19.91 18.65
N LYS A 162 -2.22 -21.13 18.34
CA LYS A 162 -2.06 -21.57 16.94
C LYS A 162 -3.38 -21.64 16.19
N LYS A 163 -4.47 -22.07 16.85
CA LYS A 163 -5.79 -22.12 16.22
C LYS A 163 -6.35 -20.73 15.95
N GLU A 164 -6.25 -19.83 16.91
CA GLU A 164 -6.70 -18.44 16.76
C GLU A 164 -5.90 -17.75 15.65
N PHE A 165 -4.59 -17.95 15.60
CA PHE A 165 -3.72 -17.40 14.58
C PHE A 165 -4.07 -17.91 13.18
N ALA A 166 -4.36 -19.22 13.04
CA ALA A 166 -4.77 -19.81 11.77
C ALA A 166 -6.13 -19.25 11.28
N VAL A 167 -7.07 -18.97 12.21
CA VAL A 167 -8.35 -18.34 11.85
C VAL A 167 -8.13 -16.90 11.35
N MET A 168 -7.22 -16.15 11.99
CA MET A 168 -6.86 -14.80 11.57
C MET A 168 -6.22 -14.81 10.18
N GLU A 169 -5.24 -15.70 9.96
CA GLU A 169 -4.58 -15.88 8.66
C GLU A 169 -5.59 -16.15 7.54
N GLU A 170 -6.48 -17.13 7.77
CA GLU A 170 -7.50 -17.51 6.78
C GLU A 170 -8.44 -16.33 6.47
N THR A 171 -8.86 -15.58 7.51
CA THR A 171 -9.73 -14.42 7.33
C THR A 171 -9.03 -13.31 6.53
N CYS A 172 -7.76 -13.02 6.82
CA CYS A 172 -6.96 -12.07 6.05
C CYS A 172 -6.77 -12.53 4.60
N ARG A 173 -6.48 -13.81 4.38
CA ARG A 173 -6.33 -14.39 3.05
C ARG A 173 -7.60 -14.24 2.21
N GLU A 174 -8.77 -14.58 2.77
CA GLU A 174 -10.05 -14.41 2.10
C GLU A 174 -10.33 -12.94 1.77
N GLY A 175 -10.03 -12.02 2.69
CA GLY A 175 -10.14 -10.59 2.46
C GLY A 175 -9.26 -10.11 1.29
N MET A 176 -8.02 -10.56 1.23
CA MET A 176 -7.11 -10.21 0.13
C MET A 176 -7.57 -10.78 -1.21
N GLU A 177 -8.08 -12.02 -1.25
CA GLU A 177 -8.64 -12.61 -2.48
C GLU A 177 -9.89 -11.84 -2.94
N LEU A 178 -10.77 -11.44 -2.03
CA LEU A 178 -11.92 -10.60 -2.35
C LEU A 178 -11.52 -9.25 -2.94
N LEU A 179 -10.51 -8.59 -2.35
CA LEU A 179 -9.99 -7.32 -2.87
C LEU A 179 -9.38 -7.48 -4.29
N LYS A 180 -8.65 -8.56 -4.53
CA LYS A 180 -8.08 -8.87 -5.85
C LYS A 180 -9.18 -9.15 -6.88
N ALA A 181 -10.19 -9.92 -6.53
CA ALA A 181 -11.35 -10.19 -7.39
C ALA A 181 -12.14 -8.90 -7.70
N ALA A 182 -12.35 -8.05 -6.70
CA ALA A 182 -13.01 -6.75 -6.88
C ALA A 182 -12.19 -5.83 -7.81
N ALA A 183 -10.87 -5.79 -7.66
CA ALA A 183 -9.98 -5.03 -8.53
C ALA A 183 -9.94 -5.57 -9.97
N ALA A 184 -10.16 -6.86 -10.16
CA ALA A 184 -10.31 -7.49 -11.48
C ALA A 184 -11.68 -7.23 -12.12
N GLY A 185 -12.69 -6.81 -11.34
CA GLY A 185 -14.07 -6.64 -11.79
C GLY A 185 -14.88 -7.95 -11.77
N ASP A 186 -14.40 -8.97 -11.08
CA ASP A 186 -14.97 -10.33 -11.10
C ASP A 186 -16.09 -10.53 -10.07
N THR A 187 -16.32 -9.57 -9.16
CA THR A 187 -17.34 -9.64 -8.11
C THR A 187 -18.54 -8.76 -8.41
N GLN A 188 -19.74 -9.34 -8.33
CA GLN A 188 -21.00 -8.61 -8.54
C GLN A 188 -21.54 -7.93 -7.27
N SER A 189 -21.08 -8.32 -6.07
CA SER A 189 -21.57 -7.76 -4.79
C SER A 189 -20.49 -7.81 -3.69
N PRO A 190 -19.35 -7.10 -3.84
CA PRO A 190 -18.26 -7.18 -2.87
C PRO A 190 -18.61 -6.63 -1.48
N LEU A 191 -19.63 -5.75 -1.38
CA LEU A 191 -19.95 -5.06 -0.12
C LEU A 191 -20.52 -6.00 0.96
N SER A 192 -21.32 -6.99 0.60
CA SER A 192 -21.85 -7.97 1.58
C SER A 192 -20.76 -8.91 2.08
N GLU A 193 -19.88 -9.36 1.18
CA GLU A 193 -18.74 -10.23 1.52
C GLU A 193 -17.70 -9.50 2.38
N VAL A 194 -17.45 -8.23 2.11
CA VAL A 194 -16.58 -7.38 2.95
C VAL A 194 -17.17 -7.26 4.35
N ALA A 195 -18.47 -7.00 4.49
CA ALA A 195 -19.12 -6.88 5.80
C ALA A 195 -19.05 -8.18 6.63
N GLU A 196 -19.13 -9.35 5.99
CA GLU A 196 -18.94 -10.64 6.66
C GLU A 196 -17.50 -10.83 7.16
N ILE A 197 -16.51 -10.43 6.36
CA ILE A 197 -15.09 -10.48 6.75
C ILE A 197 -14.82 -9.50 7.90
N GLU A 198 -15.33 -8.28 7.83
CA GLU A 198 -15.21 -7.27 8.91
C GLU A 198 -15.78 -7.81 10.23
N GLN A 199 -16.98 -8.43 10.18
CA GLN A 199 -17.59 -9.02 11.37
C GLN A 199 -16.72 -10.15 11.96
N ARG A 200 -16.14 -10.99 11.11
CA ARG A 200 -15.24 -12.08 11.56
C ARG A 200 -13.96 -11.54 12.19
N ILE A 201 -13.38 -10.47 11.65
CA ILE A 201 -12.22 -9.79 12.24
C ILE A 201 -12.58 -9.23 13.61
N ASP A 202 -13.72 -8.57 13.74
CA ASP A 202 -14.19 -8.04 15.01
C ASP A 202 -14.41 -9.14 16.07
N ASP A 203 -14.92 -10.31 15.66
CA ASP A 203 -15.16 -11.42 16.57
C ASP A 203 -13.85 -12.09 17.03
N ILE A 204 -12.79 -12.09 16.21
CA ILE A 204 -11.45 -12.61 16.57
C ILE A 204 -10.73 -11.65 17.54
N THR A 205 -10.99 -10.36 17.47
CA THR A 205 -10.28 -9.33 18.25
C THR A 205 -10.93 -9.00 19.60
N ARG A 206 -12.06 -9.61 19.94
CA ARG A 206 -12.77 -9.50 21.23
C ARG A 206 -12.41 -10.60 22.21
#